data_ca832e83c955240a580680b1e676eb75
#
_entry.id   ca832e83c955240a580680b1e676eb75
#
_cell.length_a   1.000
_cell.length_b   1.000
_cell.length_c   1.000
_cell.angle_alpha   90.00
_cell.angle_beta   90.00
_cell.angle_gamma   90.00
#
_symmetry.space_group_name_H-M   'P 1'
#
loop_
_entity.id
_entity.type
_entity.pdbx_description
1 polymer ?
#
loop_
_entity_poly.entity_id
_entity_poly.type
_entity_poly.pdbx_seq_one_letter_code
_entity_poly.pdbx_strand_id
1 'polypeptide(L)'
;MMTFENRIVQEDLKGIISASYLNLEKLRGKTVLITGVSGMLATYLAYTIYYLNVHENFQTKIIGTDRNMEKATAKFQNLSKEYFELIQHDVTEPLEYEGAIDYIIHAASNASPKFISTDPVGIIKANTLGTMNLLELSRKKTIQNFLFLSTREIYGKSIKNSLTEQDYGGFDILSPRACYPESKRMAETLLESYAVQYKIPYTVARIAHSYGPGMEVNNDGRIMSDLISNVVNSEDIILKSEGTAERAFCYLSDATTALLTILLNGDSGQAYNVANEDEPIQIRDLAQKLVTLLPEKGLKVKFDIPKSQSTAYSTDGRTVMDMTKIEKLGWQRVVTLDSGLKKTIESFEQ
;
A
#
# COMPACT_ATOMS: atom_id res chain seq x y z
N MET A 1 2.21 17.77 -5.57
CA MET A 1 2.87 16.45 -5.31
C MET A 1 2.98 16.29 -3.81
N MET A 2 2.75 15.09 -3.25
CA MET A 2 2.87 14.86 -1.80
C MET A 2 4.33 15.02 -1.34
N THR A 3 4.57 15.96 -0.41
CA THR A 3 5.85 16.18 0.26
C THR A 3 5.70 15.96 1.76
N PHE A 4 6.82 15.86 2.47
CA PHE A 4 6.81 15.73 3.94
C PHE A 4 6.13 16.92 4.62
N GLU A 5 6.32 18.13 4.09
CA GLU A 5 5.83 19.39 4.65
C GLU A 5 4.32 19.65 4.41
N ASN A 6 3.67 18.81 3.56
CA ASN A 6 2.22 18.97 3.31
C ASN A 6 1.44 18.86 4.63
N ARG A 7 0.55 19.81 4.89
CA ARG A 7 -0.21 19.94 6.16
C ARG A 7 -0.97 18.64 6.50
N ILE A 8 -1.65 18.06 5.53
CA ILE A 8 -2.42 16.81 5.75
C ILE A 8 -1.48 15.65 6.09
N VAL A 9 -0.33 15.58 5.42
CA VAL A 9 0.69 14.56 5.74
C VAL A 9 1.17 14.73 7.17
N GLN A 10 1.51 15.95 7.60
CA GLN A 10 1.97 16.24 8.98
C GLN A 10 0.91 15.88 10.03
N GLU A 11 -0.36 16.20 9.78
CA GLU A 11 -1.48 15.82 10.66
C GLU A 11 -1.60 14.29 10.77
N ASP A 12 -1.51 13.58 9.66
CA ASP A 12 -1.56 12.11 9.62
C ASP A 12 -0.37 11.48 10.35
N LEU A 13 0.84 11.98 10.11
CA LEU A 13 2.06 11.46 10.78
C LEU A 13 1.97 11.64 12.29
N LYS A 14 1.48 12.80 12.77
CA LYS A 14 1.23 13.04 14.20
C LYS A 14 0.22 12.03 14.75
N GLY A 15 -0.86 11.76 14.02
CA GLY A 15 -1.86 10.75 14.40
C GLY A 15 -1.26 9.34 14.48
N ILE A 16 -0.47 8.95 13.48
CA ILE A 16 0.19 7.64 13.43
C ILE A 16 1.08 7.42 14.65
N ILE A 17 1.97 8.36 14.97
CA ILE A 17 2.91 8.18 16.10
C ILE A 17 2.23 8.23 17.47
N SER A 18 1.01 8.78 17.54
CA SER A 18 0.21 8.83 18.77
C SER A 18 -0.53 7.50 19.06
N ALA A 19 -0.51 6.53 18.16
CA ALA A 19 -1.19 5.26 18.33
C ALA A 19 -0.47 4.40 19.38
N SER A 20 -1.08 4.28 20.56
CA SER A 20 -0.46 3.67 21.75
C SER A 20 -0.15 2.17 21.62
N TYR A 21 -0.76 1.49 20.66
CA TYR A 21 -0.50 0.07 20.38
C TYR A 21 0.75 -0.17 19.52
N LEU A 22 1.32 0.88 18.91
CA LEU A 22 2.56 0.79 18.15
C LEU A 22 3.77 0.76 19.07
N ASN A 23 4.56 -0.30 19.01
CA ASN A 23 5.82 -0.37 19.75
C ASN A 23 6.95 0.29 18.94
N LEU A 24 6.84 1.61 18.74
CA LEU A 24 7.76 2.39 17.92
C LEU A 24 9.20 2.39 18.46
N GLU A 25 9.40 2.22 19.77
CA GLU A 25 10.74 2.14 20.40
C GLU A 25 11.64 1.07 19.76
N LYS A 26 11.06 0.04 19.17
CA LYS A 26 11.85 -0.98 18.42
C LYS A 26 12.57 -0.40 17.20
N LEU A 27 12.20 0.80 16.73
CA LEU A 27 12.87 1.47 15.60
C LEU A 27 14.06 2.33 16.04
N ARG A 28 14.15 2.69 17.32
CA ARG A 28 15.19 3.62 17.83
C ARG A 28 16.60 3.09 17.57
N GLY A 29 17.43 3.91 16.88
CA GLY A 29 18.80 3.57 16.49
C GLY A 29 18.92 2.45 15.46
N LYS A 30 17.84 2.10 14.77
CA LYS A 30 17.79 1.02 13.79
C LYS A 30 17.99 1.53 12.37
N THR A 31 18.27 0.60 11.45
CA THR A 31 18.32 0.86 10.02
C THR A 31 17.19 0.12 9.31
N VAL A 32 16.38 0.87 8.57
CA VAL A 32 15.21 0.36 7.83
C VAL A 32 15.44 0.56 6.32
N LEU A 33 15.50 -0.54 5.58
CA LEU A 33 15.52 -0.54 4.12
C LEU A 33 14.08 -0.58 3.58
N ILE A 34 13.72 0.37 2.74
CA ILE A 34 12.39 0.44 2.09
C ILE A 34 12.57 0.46 0.57
N THR A 35 12.09 -0.58 -0.12
CA THR A 35 12.16 -0.64 -1.58
C THR A 35 10.91 -0.06 -2.23
N GLY A 36 11.07 0.56 -3.42
CA GLY A 36 9.97 1.27 -4.08
C GLY A 36 9.47 2.44 -3.23
N VAL A 37 10.42 3.16 -2.60
CA VAL A 37 10.15 4.16 -1.57
C VAL A 37 9.24 5.30 -2.05
N SER A 38 9.22 5.60 -3.34
CA SER A 38 8.32 6.62 -3.92
C SER A 38 6.86 6.17 -4.08
N GLY A 39 6.54 4.90 -3.80
CA GLY A 39 5.17 4.39 -3.75
C GLY A 39 4.38 5.01 -2.58
N MET A 40 3.05 5.10 -2.71
CA MET A 40 2.19 5.79 -1.73
C MET A 40 2.39 5.28 -0.29
N LEU A 41 2.23 3.98 -0.05
CA LEU A 41 2.41 3.35 1.28
C LEU A 41 3.86 3.46 1.77
N ALA A 42 4.83 3.20 0.90
CA ALA A 42 6.25 3.24 1.23
C ALA A 42 6.71 4.66 1.61
N THR A 43 6.20 5.68 0.90
CA THR A 43 6.45 7.09 1.24
C THR A 43 5.94 7.43 2.65
N TYR A 44 4.71 7.00 3.00
CA TYR A 44 4.17 7.26 4.34
C TYR A 44 4.95 6.54 5.44
N LEU A 45 5.39 5.31 5.20
CA LEU A 45 6.28 4.60 6.14
C LEU A 45 7.60 5.35 6.33
N ALA A 46 8.25 5.77 5.23
CA ALA A 46 9.48 6.56 5.31
C ALA A 46 9.27 7.89 6.03
N TYR A 47 8.18 8.62 5.74
CA TYR A 47 7.86 9.87 6.40
C TYR A 47 7.52 9.67 7.88
N THR A 48 6.86 8.59 8.26
CA THR A 48 6.57 8.29 9.68
C THR A 48 7.87 8.07 10.45
N ILE A 49 8.80 7.28 9.92
CA ILE A 49 10.10 7.05 10.56
C ILE A 49 10.93 8.34 10.60
N TYR A 50 10.90 9.12 9.54
CA TYR A 50 11.59 10.42 9.52
C TYR A 50 10.97 11.40 10.53
N TYR A 51 9.64 11.41 10.69
CA TYR A 51 8.94 12.21 11.68
C TYR A 51 9.38 11.86 13.10
N LEU A 52 9.56 10.58 13.43
CA LEU A 52 10.10 10.12 14.71
C LEU A 52 11.52 10.63 14.96
N ASN A 53 12.36 10.70 13.91
CA ASN A 53 13.70 11.26 14.06
C ASN A 53 13.67 12.76 14.40
N VAL A 54 12.84 13.52 13.69
CA VAL A 54 12.77 14.99 13.84
C VAL A 54 12.13 15.40 15.16
N HIS A 55 11.07 14.71 15.61
CA HIS A 55 10.28 15.13 16.75
C HIS A 55 10.57 14.34 18.03
N GLU A 56 11.04 13.09 17.94
CA GLU A 56 11.23 12.17 19.07
C GLU A 56 12.69 11.68 19.20
N ASN A 57 13.60 12.21 18.38
CA ASN A 57 15.04 11.89 18.42
C ASN A 57 15.32 10.37 18.33
N PHE A 58 14.68 9.66 17.40
CA PHE A 58 14.82 8.20 17.28
C PHE A 58 16.16 7.75 16.72
N GLN A 59 16.85 8.57 15.94
CA GLN A 59 18.13 8.22 15.31
C GLN A 59 18.03 6.99 14.38
N THR A 60 16.88 6.80 13.74
CA THR A 60 16.63 5.68 12.83
C THR A 60 17.12 6.03 11.44
N LYS A 61 18.04 5.23 10.88
CA LYS A 61 18.48 5.40 9.49
C LYS A 61 17.45 4.79 8.52
N ILE A 62 17.05 5.55 7.51
CA ILE A 62 16.16 5.09 6.44
C ILE A 62 16.96 4.98 5.15
N ILE A 63 16.95 3.81 4.53
CA ILE A 63 17.50 3.57 3.20
C ILE A 63 16.32 3.37 2.26
N GLY A 64 16.04 4.37 1.43
CA GLY A 64 15.03 4.30 0.39
C GLY A 64 15.64 3.85 -0.93
N THR A 65 15.12 2.80 -1.55
CA THR A 65 15.52 2.45 -2.91
C THR A 65 14.38 2.67 -3.90
N ASP A 66 14.70 3.20 -5.07
CA ASP A 66 13.74 3.37 -6.16
C ASP A 66 14.45 3.30 -7.51
N ARG A 67 13.74 2.82 -8.51
CA ARG A 67 14.23 2.82 -9.89
C ARG A 67 13.99 4.17 -10.57
N ASN A 68 12.91 4.87 -10.20
CA ASN A 68 12.55 6.20 -10.71
C ASN A 68 13.06 7.29 -9.78
N MET A 69 14.30 7.73 -10.04
CA MET A 69 14.97 8.76 -9.22
C MET A 69 14.31 10.12 -9.30
N GLU A 70 13.72 10.50 -10.42
CA GLU A 70 13.03 11.79 -10.57
C GLU A 70 11.86 11.85 -9.57
N LYS A 71 10.99 10.83 -9.57
CA LYS A 71 9.86 10.73 -8.66
C LYS A 71 10.30 10.64 -7.19
N ALA A 72 11.33 9.87 -6.90
CA ALA A 72 11.83 9.70 -5.55
C ALA A 72 12.50 11.00 -5.04
N THR A 73 13.37 11.62 -5.82
CA THR A 73 14.02 12.88 -5.46
C THR A 73 12.98 13.98 -5.17
N ALA A 74 11.97 14.12 -6.01
CA ALA A 74 10.92 15.12 -5.81
C ALA A 74 10.19 14.98 -4.46
N LYS A 75 10.09 13.75 -3.90
CA LYS A 75 9.47 13.51 -2.59
C LYS A 75 10.42 13.70 -1.41
N PHE A 76 11.69 13.33 -1.58
CA PHE A 76 12.62 13.16 -0.46
C PHE A 76 13.79 14.15 -0.44
N GLN A 77 13.95 15.05 -1.43
CA GLN A 77 15.07 15.97 -1.53
C GLN A 77 15.25 16.91 -0.33
N ASN A 78 14.16 17.22 0.39
CA ASN A 78 14.17 18.10 1.56
C ASN A 78 14.47 17.36 2.87
N LEU A 79 14.55 16.02 2.86
CA LEU A 79 14.88 15.26 4.06
C LEU A 79 16.37 15.33 4.37
N SER A 80 16.72 15.39 5.66
CA SER A 80 18.11 15.36 6.09
C SER A 80 18.80 14.06 5.68
N LYS A 81 19.97 14.18 5.07
CA LYS A 81 20.82 13.04 4.71
C LYS A 81 21.38 12.29 5.92
N GLU A 82 21.28 12.88 7.09
CA GLU A 82 21.62 12.21 8.34
C GLU A 82 20.72 11.00 8.61
N TYR A 83 19.42 11.12 8.26
CA TYR A 83 18.42 10.09 8.54
C TYR A 83 17.92 9.36 7.30
N PHE A 84 18.07 9.96 6.12
CA PHE A 84 17.51 9.42 4.88
C PHE A 84 18.56 9.34 3.77
N GLU A 85 18.80 8.13 3.29
CA GLU A 85 19.66 7.83 2.14
C GLU A 85 18.81 7.30 0.98
N LEU A 86 18.90 7.92 -0.19
CA LEU A 86 18.20 7.49 -1.40
C LEU A 86 19.18 6.83 -2.37
N ILE A 87 18.90 5.58 -2.74
CA ILE A 87 19.71 4.76 -3.63
C ILE A 87 18.92 4.43 -4.89
N GLN A 88 19.51 4.70 -6.06
CA GLN A 88 18.95 4.21 -7.33
C GLN A 88 19.14 2.70 -7.42
N HIS A 89 18.03 1.96 -7.48
CA HIS A 89 18.11 0.51 -7.55
C HIS A 89 16.86 -0.10 -8.18
N ASP A 90 17.04 -1.03 -9.10
CA ASP A 90 15.98 -1.92 -9.58
C ASP A 90 16.04 -3.22 -8.75
N VAL A 91 14.95 -3.56 -8.07
CA VAL A 91 14.89 -4.76 -7.21
C VAL A 91 15.13 -6.07 -7.95
N THR A 92 15.02 -6.09 -9.28
CA THR A 92 15.33 -7.27 -10.11
C THR A 92 16.83 -7.56 -10.17
N GLU A 93 17.66 -6.64 -9.70
CA GLU A 93 19.11 -6.80 -9.58
C GLU A 93 19.51 -6.98 -8.10
N PRO A 94 20.62 -7.67 -7.80
CA PRO A 94 21.15 -7.75 -6.44
C PRO A 94 21.48 -6.37 -5.86
N LEU A 95 21.11 -6.13 -4.60
CA LEU A 95 21.52 -4.94 -3.85
C LEU A 95 22.73 -5.26 -2.98
N GLU A 96 23.84 -4.59 -3.21
CA GLU A 96 25.01 -4.60 -2.32
C GLU A 96 24.94 -3.40 -1.37
N TYR A 97 24.99 -3.66 -0.08
CA TYR A 97 24.99 -2.63 0.97
C TYR A 97 25.85 -3.07 2.15
N GLU A 98 26.90 -2.31 2.46
CA GLU A 98 27.87 -2.68 3.50
C GLU A 98 27.36 -2.44 4.93
N GLY A 99 26.47 -1.46 5.14
CA GLY A 99 25.93 -1.09 6.46
C GLY A 99 25.02 -2.16 7.09
N ALA A 100 24.68 -1.96 8.35
CA ALA A 100 23.66 -2.75 9.02
C ALA A 100 22.28 -2.49 8.41
N ILE A 101 21.43 -3.53 8.42
CA ILE A 101 20.01 -3.45 8.09
C ILE A 101 19.29 -4.26 9.17
N ASP A 102 18.40 -3.59 9.92
CA ASP A 102 17.61 -4.23 10.96
C ASP A 102 16.21 -4.66 10.44
N TYR A 103 15.62 -3.85 9.58
CA TYR A 103 14.30 -4.12 9.00
C TYR A 103 14.34 -3.92 7.49
N ILE A 104 13.62 -4.78 6.78
CA ILE A 104 13.38 -4.62 5.33
C ILE A 104 11.87 -4.50 5.11
N ILE A 105 11.46 -3.46 4.37
CA ILE A 105 10.09 -3.27 3.91
C ILE A 105 10.11 -3.38 2.38
N HIS A 106 9.63 -4.51 1.86
CA HIS A 106 9.59 -4.74 0.43
C HIS A 106 8.26 -4.27 -0.17
N ALA A 107 8.26 -3.03 -0.71
CA ALA A 107 7.10 -2.39 -1.30
C ALA A 107 7.22 -2.18 -2.82
N ALA A 108 8.35 -2.53 -3.42
CA ALA A 108 8.60 -2.35 -4.85
C ALA A 108 7.76 -3.32 -5.69
N SER A 109 6.64 -2.86 -6.22
CA SER A 109 5.79 -3.58 -7.18
C SER A 109 4.80 -2.61 -7.82
N ASN A 110 4.49 -2.81 -9.10
CA ASN A 110 3.41 -2.10 -9.76
C ASN A 110 2.10 -2.86 -9.58
N ALA A 111 1.14 -2.27 -8.86
CA ALA A 111 -0.18 -2.83 -8.60
C ALA A 111 -1.30 -2.17 -9.44
N SER A 112 -0.95 -1.23 -10.31
CA SER A 112 -1.91 -0.52 -11.17
C SER A 112 -2.38 -1.43 -12.31
N PRO A 113 -3.69 -1.47 -12.64
CA PRO A 113 -4.22 -2.21 -13.79
C PRO A 113 -3.51 -1.88 -15.09
N LYS A 114 -3.06 -0.63 -15.27
CA LYS A 114 -2.29 -0.19 -16.43
C LYS A 114 -1.02 -1.01 -16.60
N PHE A 115 -0.20 -1.13 -15.54
CA PHE A 115 1.06 -1.89 -15.63
C PHE A 115 0.81 -3.40 -15.72
N ILE A 116 -0.23 -3.91 -15.09
CA ILE A 116 -0.62 -5.32 -15.23
C ILE A 116 -0.90 -5.68 -16.69
N SER A 117 -1.46 -4.75 -17.46
CA SER A 117 -1.75 -4.97 -18.89
C SER A 117 -0.58 -4.68 -19.80
N THR A 118 0.34 -3.74 -19.44
CA THR A 118 1.41 -3.27 -20.35
C THR A 118 2.77 -3.87 -20.04
N ASP A 119 3.01 -4.32 -18.79
CA ASP A 119 4.30 -4.89 -18.34
C ASP A 119 4.13 -6.08 -17.38
N PRO A 120 3.40 -7.14 -17.78
CA PRO A 120 3.16 -8.30 -16.91
C PRO A 120 4.45 -9.04 -16.51
N VAL A 121 5.46 -9.09 -17.40
CA VAL A 121 6.75 -9.73 -17.11
C VAL A 121 7.56 -8.94 -16.09
N GLY A 122 7.58 -7.61 -16.20
CA GLY A 122 8.21 -6.74 -15.20
C GLY A 122 7.60 -6.89 -13.81
N ILE A 123 6.28 -7.05 -13.72
CA ILE A 123 5.58 -7.33 -12.46
C ILE A 123 6.03 -8.68 -11.87
N ILE A 124 6.06 -9.74 -12.66
CA ILE A 124 6.54 -11.05 -12.21
C ILE A 124 7.98 -10.93 -11.69
N LYS A 125 8.88 -10.33 -12.45
CA LYS A 125 10.27 -10.14 -12.04
C LYS A 125 10.40 -9.36 -10.73
N ALA A 126 9.73 -8.22 -10.60
CA ALA A 126 9.80 -7.41 -9.39
C ALA A 126 9.31 -8.18 -8.15
N ASN A 127 8.22 -8.92 -8.27
CA ASN A 127 7.65 -9.68 -7.16
C ASN A 127 8.46 -10.96 -6.82
N THR A 128 9.05 -11.64 -7.79
CA THR A 128 9.76 -12.91 -7.57
C THR A 128 11.27 -12.72 -7.43
N LEU A 129 11.95 -12.23 -8.48
CA LEU A 129 13.40 -11.98 -8.43
C LEU A 129 13.73 -10.89 -7.40
N GLY A 130 12.92 -9.81 -7.35
CA GLY A 130 13.11 -8.74 -6.37
C GLY A 130 13.01 -9.25 -4.94
N THR A 131 12.00 -10.07 -4.63
CA THR A 131 11.90 -10.70 -3.30
C THR A 131 13.10 -11.61 -3.02
N MET A 132 13.50 -12.43 -4.00
CA MET A 132 14.64 -13.34 -3.83
C MET A 132 15.96 -12.57 -3.60
N ASN A 133 16.24 -11.51 -4.35
CA ASN A 133 17.43 -10.69 -4.18
C ASN A 133 17.50 -10.05 -2.78
N LEU A 134 16.37 -9.57 -2.25
CA LEU A 134 16.31 -9.01 -0.90
C LEU A 134 16.43 -10.08 0.18
N LEU A 135 15.94 -11.29 -0.06
CA LEU A 135 16.14 -12.43 0.85
C LEU A 135 17.60 -12.89 0.86
N GLU A 136 18.30 -12.87 -0.30
CA GLU A 136 19.74 -13.12 -0.35
C GLU A 136 20.55 -12.01 0.37
N LEU A 137 20.13 -10.74 0.27
CA LEU A 137 20.70 -9.67 1.09
C LEU A 137 20.47 -9.96 2.58
N SER A 138 19.25 -10.39 2.96
CA SER A 138 18.88 -10.71 4.34
C SER A 138 19.75 -11.83 4.95
N ARG A 139 20.18 -12.81 4.13
CA ARG A 139 21.11 -13.87 4.58
C ARG A 139 22.49 -13.33 5.01
N LYS A 140 22.89 -12.20 4.44
CA LYS A 140 24.18 -11.54 4.77
C LYS A 140 24.04 -10.55 5.95
N LYS A 141 22.83 -10.35 6.48
CA LYS A 141 22.50 -9.37 7.53
C LYS A 141 21.77 -10.05 8.69
N THR A 142 21.82 -9.43 9.86
CA THR A 142 21.05 -9.87 11.03
C THR A 142 19.80 -9.00 11.14
N ILE A 143 18.78 -9.32 10.32
CA ILE A 143 17.52 -8.57 10.30
C ILE A 143 16.59 -9.01 11.45
N GLN A 144 15.77 -8.08 11.92
CA GLN A 144 14.74 -8.33 12.94
C GLN A 144 13.40 -8.75 12.29
N ASN A 145 13.08 -8.20 11.14
CA ASN A 145 11.90 -8.60 10.35
C ASN A 145 12.02 -8.14 8.89
N PHE A 146 11.48 -8.97 8.00
CA PHE A 146 11.25 -8.66 6.59
C PHE A 146 9.74 -8.50 6.38
N LEU A 147 9.24 -7.27 6.21
CA LEU A 147 7.83 -7.02 5.89
C LEU A 147 7.62 -7.02 4.37
N PHE A 148 6.80 -7.94 3.89
CA PHE A 148 6.39 -7.99 2.49
C PHE A 148 5.01 -7.38 2.29
N LEU A 149 4.90 -6.38 1.39
CA LEU A 149 3.63 -5.80 1.00
C LEU A 149 2.97 -6.67 -0.08
N SER A 150 2.11 -7.55 0.36
CA SER A 150 1.28 -8.43 -0.48
C SER A 150 -0.09 -7.78 -0.77
N THR A 151 -1.04 -8.53 -1.23
CA THR A 151 -2.33 -8.04 -1.71
C THR A 151 -3.47 -9.00 -1.39
N ARG A 152 -4.70 -8.46 -1.22
CA ARG A 152 -5.90 -9.29 -1.16
C ARG A 152 -6.11 -10.16 -2.43
N GLU A 153 -5.53 -9.76 -3.55
CA GLU A 153 -5.71 -10.49 -4.80
C GLU A 153 -5.13 -11.92 -4.76
N ILE A 154 -4.23 -12.21 -3.83
CA ILE A 154 -3.70 -13.59 -3.66
C ILE A 154 -4.81 -14.61 -3.31
N TYR A 155 -5.94 -14.16 -2.77
CA TYR A 155 -7.06 -15.05 -2.44
C TYR A 155 -7.79 -15.59 -3.67
N GLY A 156 -7.66 -14.94 -4.83
CA GLY A 156 -8.31 -15.37 -6.06
C GLY A 156 -9.84 -15.36 -5.99
N LYS A 157 -10.45 -16.23 -6.78
CA LYS A 157 -11.90 -16.45 -6.74
C LYS A 157 -12.22 -17.36 -5.55
N SER A 158 -12.96 -16.82 -4.59
CA SER A 158 -13.44 -17.54 -3.42
C SER A 158 -14.97 -17.61 -3.44
N ILE A 159 -15.50 -18.71 -2.95
CA ILE A 159 -16.94 -18.88 -2.70
C ILE A 159 -17.34 -18.37 -1.30
N LYS A 160 -16.37 -17.99 -0.48
CA LYS A 160 -16.61 -17.50 0.88
C LYS A 160 -16.95 -16.02 0.88
N ASN A 161 -17.83 -15.61 1.79
CA ASN A 161 -18.19 -14.21 2.00
C ASN A 161 -17.15 -13.46 2.84
N SER A 162 -16.36 -14.16 3.65
CA SER A 162 -15.28 -13.61 4.47
C SER A 162 -14.01 -14.43 4.28
N LEU A 163 -12.86 -13.73 4.13
CA LEU A 163 -11.53 -14.30 3.88
C LEU A 163 -10.64 -14.08 5.09
N THR A 164 -10.18 -15.18 5.66
CA THR A 164 -9.11 -15.22 6.65
C THR A 164 -7.77 -15.44 5.95
N GLU A 165 -6.67 -15.30 6.66
CA GLU A 165 -5.33 -15.58 6.13
C GLU A 165 -5.08 -17.06 5.80
N GLN A 166 -5.99 -17.95 6.21
CA GLN A 166 -5.98 -19.39 5.94
C GLN A 166 -6.65 -19.77 4.61
N ASP A 167 -7.29 -18.80 3.93
CA ASP A 167 -8.08 -19.07 2.74
C ASP A 167 -7.24 -19.05 1.46
N TYR A 168 -7.61 -19.93 0.53
CA TYR A 168 -6.99 -20.08 -0.79
C TYR A 168 -8.08 -20.24 -1.85
N GLY A 169 -7.99 -19.46 -2.93
CA GLY A 169 -8.86 -19.56 -4.08
C GLY A 169 -8.08 -19.78 -5.38
N GLY A 170 -8.78 -20.04 -6.47
CA GLY A 170 -8.20 -20.28 -7.78
C GLY A 170 -8.09 -19.05 -8.65
N PHE A 171 -7.23 -19.16 -9.69
CA PHE A 171 -7.13 -18.22 -10.80
C PHE A 171 -7.19 -18.95 -12.13
N ASP A 172 -7.57 -18.23 -13.17
CA ASP A 172 -7.23 -18.60 -14.53
C ASP A 172 -5.77 -18.19 -14.79
N ILE A 173 -4.86 -19.15 -14.62
CA ILE A 173 -3.41 -18.92 -14.72
C ILE A 173 -2.94 -18.58 -16.14
N LEU A 174 -3.77 -18.83 -17.17
CA LEU A 174 -3.46 -18.47 -18.56
C LEU A 174 -3.97 -17.05 -18.90
N SER A 175 -4.65 -16.38 -17.98
CA SER A 175 -4.99 -14.97 -18.10
C SER A 175 -3.76 -14.10 -17.81
N PRO A 176 -3.40 -13.12 -18.68
CA PRO A 176 -2.32 -12.17 -18.37
C PRO A 176 -2.50 -11.45 -17.04
N ARG A 177 -3.75 -11.26 -16.61
CA ARG A 177 -4.11 -10.64 -15.31
C ARG A 177 -3.56 -11.42 -14.11
N ALA A 178 -3.35 -12.74 -14.24
CA ALA A 178 -2.82 -13.58 -13.18
C ALA A 178 -1.36 -13.26 -12.81
N CYS A 179 -0.61 -12.54 -13.66
CA CYS A 179 0.78 -12.17 -13.42
C CYS A 179 1.00 -11.52 -12.04
N TYR A 180 0.09 -10.65 -11.61
CA TYR A 180 0.19 -9.94 -10.35
C TYR A 180 -0.12 -10.84 -9.14
N PRO A 181 -1.31 -11.44 -9.00
CA PRO A 181 -1.61 -12.27 -7.84
C PRO A 181 -0.73 -13.51 -7.75
N GLU A 182 -0.42 -14.20 -8.87
CA GLU A 182 0.42 -15.40 -8.82
C GLU A 182 1.89 -15.09 -8.49
N SER A 183 2.45 -13.99 -8.97
CA SER A 183 3.79 -13.57 -8.56
C SER A 183 3.85 -13.13 -7.10
N LYS A 184 2.77 -12.52 -6.55
CA LYS A 184 2.66 -12.21 -5.12
C LYS A 184 2.55 -13.49 -4.27
N ARG A 185 1.81 -14.52 -4.72
CA ARG A 185 1.79 -15.85 -4.06
C ARG A 185 3.17 -16.48 -4.05
N MET A 186 3.87 -16.48 -5.19
CA MET A 186 5.23 -17.01 -5.27
C MET A 186 6.16 -16.28 -4.31
N ALA A 187 6.03 -14.95 -4.18
CA ALA A 187 6.83 -14.18 -3.22
C ALA A 187 6.56 -14.60 -1.76
N GLU A 188 5.29 -14.82 -1.37
CA GLU A 188 4.97 -15.36 -0.05
C GLU A 188 5.56 -16.76 0.16
N THR A 189 5.55 -17.61 -0.87
CA THR A 189 6.20 -18.94 -0.83
C THR A 189 7.71 -18.83 -0.69
N LEU A 190 8.37 -17.88 -1.38
CA LEU A 190 9.80 -17.62 -1.22
C LEU A 190 10.15 -17.22 0.22
N LEU A 191 9.38 -16.31 0.83
CA LEU A 191 9.56 -15.89 2.22
C LEU A 191 9.54 -17.08 3.18
N GLU A 192 8.51 -17.94 3.09
CA GLU A 192 8.41 -19.16 3.91
C GLU A 192 9.58 -20.12 3.67
N SER A 193 9.96 -20.33 2.40
CA SER A 193 11.06 -21.22 2.04
C SER A 193 12.39 -20.73 2.64
N TYR A 194 12.66 -19.43 2.59
CA TYR A 194 13.86 -18.83 3.19
C TYR A 194 13.81 -18.83 4.73
N ALA A 195 12.63 -18.66 5.33
CA ALA A 195 12.46 -18.76 6.77
C ALA A 195 12.76 -20.19 7.25
N VAL A 196 12.24 -21.22 6.58
CA VAL A 196 12.50 -22.62 6.92
C VAL A 196 13.96 -22.96 6.77
N GLN A 197 14.59 -22.59 5.64
CA GLN A 197 15.94 -22.99 5.29
C GLN A 197 17.02 -22.15 5.96
N TYR A 198 16.82 -20.83 6.07
CA TYR A 198 17.85 -19.88 6.52
C TYR A 198 17.48 -19.10 7.78
N LYS A 199 16.30 -19.37 8.36
CA LYS A 199 15.80 -18.73 9.58
C LYS A 199 15.61 -17.21 9.46
N ILE A 200 15.29 -16.72 8.25
CA ILE A 200 15.02 -15.31 8.02
C ILE A 200 13.62 -14.99 8.60
N PRO A 201 13.52 -14.05 9.58
CA PRO A 201 12.22 -13.64 10.10
C PRO A 201 11.47 -12.81 9.08
N TYR A 202 10.18 -13.08 8.88
CA TYR A 202 9.35 -12.32 7.97
C TYR A 202 7.91 -12.18 8.45
N THR A 203 7.22 -11.16 7.94
CA THR A 203 5.78 -10.97 8.05
C THR A 203 5.22 -10.52 6.69
N VAL A 204 3.94 -10.79 6.45
CA VAL A 204 3.26 -10.43 5.21
C VAL A 204 2.05 -9.57 5.51
N ALA A 205 1.88 -8.44 4.80
CA ALA A 205 0.68 -7.64 4.81
C ALA A 205 -0.12 -7.84 3.52
N ARG A 206 -1.30 -8.45 3.60
CA ARG A 206 -2.24 -8.63 2.47
C ARG A 206 -3.19 -7.45 2.41
N ILE A 207 -2.87 -6.47 1.59
CA ILE A 207 -3.48 -5.13 1.60
C ILE A 207 -4.63 -5.05 0.60
N ALA A 208 -5.73 -4.35 0.99
CA ALA A 208 -6.86 -4.05 0.12
C ALA A 208 -7.17 -2.55 0.07
N HIS A 209 -7.41 -2.04 -1.15
CA HIS A 209 -8.03 -0.76 -1.46
C HIS A 209 -7.58 0.44 -0.62
N SER A 210 -6.25 0.62 -0.45
CA SER A 210 -5.72 1.80 0.24
C SER A 210 -5.84 3.05 -0.64
N TYR A 211 -6.15 4.19 -0.02
CA TYR A 211 -6.25 5.50 -0.66
C TYR A 211 -5.76 6.59 0.30
N GLY A 212 -5.42 7.75 -0.25
CA GLY A 212 -4.97 8.88 0.57
C GLY A 212 -4.04 9.83 -0.18
N PRO A 213 -3.39 10.77 0.53
CA PRO A 213 -2.42 11.68 -0.05
C PRO A 213 -1.35 10.97 -0.86
N GLY A 214 -1.00 11.57 -1.99
CA GLY A 214 0.04 11.03 -2.89
C GLY A 214 -0.36 9.82 -3.72
N MET A 215 -1.64 9.43 -3.72
CA MET A 215 -2.14 8.46 -4.68
C MET A 215 -1.99 9.01 -6.11
N GLU A 216 -1.76 8.12 -7.07
CA GLU A 216 -1.71 8.50 -8.48
C GLU A 216 -3.13 8.77 -8.95
N VAL A 217 -3.44 10.01 -9.35
CA VAL A 217 -4.78 10.41 -9.78
C VAL A 217 -4.92 10.53 -11.30
N ASN A 218 -3.81 10.42 -12.05
CA ASN A 218 -3.83 10.54 -13.49
C ASN A 218 -3.63 9.18 -14.15
N ASN A 219 -4.68 8.66 -14.80
CA ASN A 219 -4.60 7.48 -15.66
C ASN A 219 -4.03 6.22 -14.95
N ASP A 220 -4.45 6.00 -13.69
CA ASP A 220 -4.05 4.85 -12.88
C ASP A 220 -4.95 3.62 -13.11
N GLY A 221 -6.23 3.85 -13.45
CA GLY A 221 -7.24 2.83 -13.74
C GLY A 221 -7.86 2.18 -12.50
N ARG A 222 -7.56 2.67 -11.30
CA ARG A 222 -8.26 2.29 -10.08
C ARG A 222 -9.42 3.24 -9.82
N ILE A 223 -10.59 2.72 -9.48
CA ILE A 223 -11.81 3.50 -9.35
C ILE A 223 -11.68 4.68 -8.37
N MET A 224 -11.08 4.51 -7.21
CA MET A 224 -10.87 5.61 -6.26
C MET A 224 -9.99 6.70 -6.87
N SER A 225 -8.95 6.32 -7.61
CA SER A 225 -8.05 7.21 -8.32
C SER A 225 -8.80 8.07 -9.35
N ASP A 226 -9.63 7.42 -10.15
CA ASP A 226 -10.38 8.09 -11.22
C ASP A 226 -11.41 9.07 -10.63
N LEU A 227 -12.13 8.66 -9.56
CA LEU A 227 -13.11 9.53 -8.89
C LEU A 227 -12.43 10.74 -8.22
N ILE A 228 -11.31 10.54 -7.51
CA ILE A 228 -10.56 11.65 -6.92
C ILE A 228 -9.98 12.56 -7.99
N SER A 229 -9.47 12.00 -9.10
CA SER A 229 -8.99 12.79 -10.25
C SER A 229 -10.05 13.76 -10.77
N ASN A 230 -11.26 13.29 -11.03
CA ASN A 230 -12.36 14.16 -11.48
C ASN A 230 -12.58 15.32 -10.51
N VAL A 231 -12.66 15.03 -9.21
CA VAL A 231 -12.91 16.07 -8.18
C VAL A 231 -11.76 17.07 -8.07
N VAL A 232 -10.52 16.60 -8.08
CA VAL A 232 -9.32 17.46 -8.02
C VAL A 232 -9.24 18.38 -9.23
N ASN A 233 -9.57 17.86 -10.42
CA ASN A 233 -9.58 18.62 -11.68
C ASN A 233 -10.86 19.47 -11.87
N SER A 234 -11.80 19.45 -10.91
CA SER A 234 -13.09 20.13 -11.00
C SER A 234 -13.93 19.67 -12.21
N GLU A 235 -13.91 18.36 -12.47
CA GLU A 235 -14.65 17.71 -13.55
C GLU A 235 -15.82 16.90 -12.99
N ASP A 236 -16.93 16.82 -13.73
CA ASP A 236 -18.05 15.95 -13.39
C ASP A 236 -17.61 14.48 -13.35
N ILE A 237 -18.17 13.72 -12.42
CA ILE A 237 -17.89 12.28 -12.31
C ILE A 237 -18.76 11.52 -13.32
N ILE A 238 -18.13 10.82 -14.26
CA ILE A 238 -18.82 10.03 -15.29
C ILE A 238 -18.68 8.54 -15.01
N LEU A 239 -19.76 7.89 -14.57
CA LEU A 239 -19.79 6.45 -14.35
C LEU A 239 -20.13 5.71 -15.65
N LYS A 240 -19.27 4.73 -16.02
CA LYS A 240 -19.43 3.88 -17.20
C LYS A 240 -20.25 2.61 -16.94
N SER A 241 -20.79 2.45 -15.73
CA SER A 241 -21.67 1.37 -15.30
C SER A 241 -22.66 1.89 -14.27
N GLU A 242 -23.62 1.06 -13.85
CA GLU A 242 -24.58 1.43 -12.79
C GLU A 242 -23.93 1.68 -11.41
N GLY A 243 -22.64 1.35 -11.24
CA GLY A 243 -21.89 1.60 -10.02
C GLY A 243 -22.38 0.81 -8.82
N THR A 244 -23.02 -0.34 -9.02
CA THR A 244 -23.58 -1.19 -7.95
C THR A 244 -22.53 -2.03 -7.20
N ALA A 245 -21.33 -2.16 -7.77
CA ALA A 245 -20.25 -2.88 -7.12
C ALA A 245 -19.87 -2.21 -5.80
N GLU A 246 -19.84 -2.99 -4.71
CA GLU A 246 -19.50 -2.51 -3.37
C GLU A 246 -18.02 -2.71 -3.07
N ARG A 247 -17.40 -1.72 -2.44
CA ARG A 247 -16.00 -1.75 -1.98
C ARG A 247 -15.89 -1.14 -0.61
N ALA A 248 -14.83 -1.53 0.10
CA ALA A 248 -14.38 -0.88 1.32
C ALA A 248 -12.98 -0.34 1.11
N PHE A 249 -12.68 0.82 1.69
CA PHE A 249 -11.46 1.56 1.42
C PHE A 249 -10.74 1.89 2.72
N CYS A 250 -9.44 1.60 2.79
CA CYS A 250 -8.60 1.87 3.95
C CYS A 250 -7.79 3.14 3.71
N TYR A 251 -7.98 4.15 4.58
CA TYR A 251 -7.22 5.38 4.48
C TYR A 251 -5.73 5.16 4.78
N LEU A 252 -4.89 5.95 4.17
CA LEU A 252 -3.43 5.75 4.14
C LEU A 252 -2.79 5.75 5.53
N SER A 253 -3.25 6.59 6.48
CA SER A 253 -2.70 6.56 7.84
C SER A 253 -3.06 5.27 8.58
N ASP A 254 -4.29 4.76 8.43
CA ASP A 254 -4.70 3.48 9.02
C ASP A 254 -3.94 2.30 8.39
N ALA A 255 -3.75 2.32 7.07
CA ALA A 255 -2.91 1.32 6.40
C ALA A 255 -1.46 1.38 6.89
N THR A 256 -0.91 2.59 7.14
CA THR A 256 0.46 2.78 7.63
C THR A 256 0.61 2.26 9.05
N THR A 257 -0.34 2.54 9.95
CA THR A 257 -0.32 1.98 11.32
C THR A 257 -0.46 0.47 11.30
N ALA A 258 -1.27 -0.12 10.39
CA ALA A 258 -1.33 -1.56 10.20
C ALA A 258 0.02 -2.16 9.80
N LEU A 259 0.69 -1.55 8.82
CA LEU A 259 2.01 -2.01 8.36
C LEU A 259 3.08 -1.93 9.44
N LEU A 260 3.08 -0.85 10.24
CA LEU A 260 3.98 -0.71 11.38
C LEU A 260 3.65 -1.72 12.49
N THR A 261 2.37 -1.98 12.76
CA THR A 261 1.95 -3.03 13.71
C THR A 261 2.47 -4.39 13.27
N ILE A 262 2.32 -4.75 12.01
CA ILE A 262 2.81 -6.03 11.47
C ILE A 262 4.33 -6.10 11.50
N LEU A 263 5.03 -5.03 11.12
CA LEU A 263 6.50 -4.97 11.14
C LEU A 263 7.08 -5.18 12.54
N LEU A 264 6.47 -4.55 13.55
CA LEU A 264 7.03 -4.43 14.90
C LEU A 264 6.47 -5.46 15.89
N ASN A 265 5.21 -5.87 15.73
CA ASN A 265 4.49 -6.71 16.67
C ASN A 265 3.99 -8.03 16.05
N GLY A 266 4.06 -8.17 14.71
CA GLY A 266 3.63 -9.39 14.03
C GLY A 266 4.53 -10.59 14.35
N ASP A 267 3.91 -11.76 14.50
CA ASP A 267 4.64 -13.02 14.67
C ASP A 267 5.34 -13.39 13.37
N SER A 268 6.62 -13.80 13.48
CA SER A 268 7.38 -14.26 12.32
C SER A 268 6.73 -15.46 11.63
N GLY A 269 6.74 -15.48 10.33
CA GLY A 269 6.10 -16.53 9.52
C GLY A 269 4.59 -16.31 9.34
N GLN A 270 4.04 -15.14 9.67
CA GLN A 270 2.61 -14.90 9.60
C GLN A 270 2.23 -13.85 8.56
N ALA A 271 1.10 -14.11 7.88
CA ALA A 271 0.41 -13.13 7.06
C ALA A 271 -0.72 -12.46 7.86
N TYR A 272 -1.02 -11.21 7.53
CA TYR A 272 -2.07 -10.40 8.14
C TYR A 272 -2.86 -9.66 7.07
N ASN A 273 -4.18 -9.72 7.15
CA ASN A 273 -5.06 -8.90 6.34
C ASN A 273 -4.97 -7.44 6.76
N VAL A 274 -5.00 -6.53 5.78
CA VAL A 274 -4.99 -5.07 5.99
C VAL A 274 -6.08 -4.44 5.13
N ALA A 275 -7.21 -4.11 5.74
CA ALA A 275 -8.36 -3.47 5.11
C ALA A 275 -9.14 -2.64 6.14
N ASN A 276 -10.00 -1.74 5.66
CA ASN A 276 -11.08 -1.18 6.47
C ASN A 276 -12.41 -1.68 5.90
N GLU A 277 -13.08 -2.57 6.62
CA GLU A 277 -14.33 -3.21 6.20
C GLU A 277 -15.56 -2.60 6.91
N ASP A 278 -15.38 -1.53 7.70
CA ASP A 278 -16.44 -0.96 8.53
C ASP A 278 -17.43 -0.10 7.74
N GLU A 279 -16.94 0.56 6.67
CA GLU A 279 -17.75 1.48 5.85
C GLU A 279 -17.76 1.04 4.38
N PRO A 280 -18.39 -0.10 4.04
CA PRO A 280 -18.55 -0.51 2.65
C PRO A 280 -19.48 0.44 1.91
N ILE A 281 -19.16 0.75 0.65
CA ILE A 281 -19.91 1.70 -0.15
C ILE A 281 -20.01 1.23 -1.61
N GLN A 282 -21.17 1.42 -2.23
CA GLN A 282 -21.32 1.24 -3.68
C GLN A 282 -20.59 2.35 -4.44
N ILE A 283 -20.05 2.05 -5.59
CA ILE A 283 -19.28 3.02 -6.38
C ILE A 283 -20.12 4.26 -6.76
N ARG A 284 -21.42 4.07 -7.07
CA ARG A 284 -22.33 5.20 -7.34
C ARG A 284 -22.52 6.10 -6.11
N ASP A 285 -22.62 5.50 -4.91
CA ASP A 285 -22.81 6.23 -3.67
C ASP A 285 -21.52 6.92 -3.24
N LEU A 286 -20.36 6.32 -3.50
CA LEU A 286 -19.06 6.96 -3.34
C LEU A 286 -18.90 8.18 -4.25
N ALA A 287 -19.31 8.07 -5.51
CA ALA A 287 -19.30 9.20 -6.44
C ALA A 287 -20.21 10.33 -5.95
N GLN A 288 -21.43 10.00 -5.50
CA GLN A 288 -22.37 10.99 -4.96
C GLN A 288 -21.83 11.60 -3.65
N LYS A 289 -21.22 10.81 -2.77
CA LYS A 289 -20.59 11.30 -1.54
C LYS A 289 -19.48 12.31 -1.83
N LEU A 290 -18.59 12.06 -2.80
CA LEU A 290 -17.54 12.99 -3.21
C LEU A 290 -18.09 14.33 -3.67
N VAL A 291 -19.13 14.34 -4.50
CA VAL A 291 -19.79 15.58 -4.95
C VAL A 291 -20.45 16.32 -3.79
N THR A 292 -21.05 15.60 -2.84
CA THR A 292 -21.72 16.19 -1.67
C THR A 292 -20.74 16.76 -0.65
N LEU A 293 -19.54 16.18 -0.53
CA LEU A 293 -18.49 16.65 0.39
C LEU A 293 -17.89 18.01 -0.04
N LEU A 294 -18.02 18.38 -1.33
CA LEU A 294 -17.43 19.60 -1.92
C LEU A 294 -18.48 20.37 -2.73
N PRO A 295 -19.54 20.87 -2.09
CA PRO A 295 -20.65 21.54 -2.78
C PRO A 295 -20.23 22.81 -3.53
N GLU A 296 -19.15 23.47 -3.09
CA GLU A 296 -18.57 24.65 -3.71
C GLU A 296 -18.03 24.39 -5.12
N LYS A 297 -17.65 23.15 -5.44
CA LYS A 297 -17.17 22.78 -6.78
C LYS A 297 -18.31 22.62 -7.79
N GLY A 298 -19.56 22.49 -7.35
CA GLY A 298 -20.73 22.38 -8.22
C GLY A 298 -20.79 21.17 -9.14
N LEU A 299 -20.01 20.11 -8.81
CA LEU A 299 -19.87 18.91 -9.63
C LEU A 299 -21.12 18.03 -9.61
N LYS A 300 -21.27 17.19 -10.63
CA LYS A 300 -22.39 16.27 -10.76
C LYS A 300 -21.92 14.85 -11.09
N VAL A 301 -22.70 13.87 -10.64
CA VAL A 301 -22.54 12.49 -11.09
C VAL A 301 -23.39 12.27 -12.33
N LYS A 302 -22.78 11.77 -13.40
CA LYS A 302 -23.45 11.44 -14.67
C LYS A 302 -23.21 9.96 -15.01
N PHE A 303 -24.16 9.35 -15.71
CA PHE A 303 -24.04 7.98 -16.18
C PHE A 303 -23.94 7.98 -17.71
N ASP A 304 -22.87 7.36 -18.21
CA ASP A 304 -22.64 7.13 -19.64
C ASP A 304 -22.36 5.64 -19.84
N ILE A 305 -23.45 4.84 -19.77
CA ILE A 305 -23.39 3.38 -19.79
C ILE A 305 -23.42 2.90 -21.23
N PRO A 306 -22.36 2.23 -21.74
CA PRO A 306 -22.33 1.68 -23.08
C PRO A 306 -23.46 0.65 -23.28
N LYS A 307 -24.13 0.68 -24.43
CA LYS A 307 -25.20 -0.29 -24.79
C LYS A 307 -24.71 -1.75 -24.85
N SER A 308 -23.43 -1.98 -25.12
CA SER A 308 -22.78 -3.29 -25.02
C SER A 308 -22.03 -3.34 -23.69
N GLN A 309 -22.47 -4.19 -22.75
CA GLN A 309 -21.74 -4.40 -21.49
C GLN A 309 -20.31 -4.85 -21.80
N SER A 310 -19.34 -4.01 -21.44
CA SER A 310 -17.95 -4.43 -21.38
C SER A 310 -17.82 -5.37 -20.17
N THR A 311 -17.34 -6.57 -20.38
CA THR A 311 -17.00 -7.57 -19.35
C THR A 311 -15.83 -7.12 -18.43
N ALA A 312 -15.38 -5.88 -18.59
CA ALA A 312 -14.24 -5.33 -17.84
C ALA A 312 -14.56 -4.99 -16.37
N TYR A 313 -15.83 -4.85 -16.01
CA TYR A 313 -16.23 -4.53 -14.63
C TYR A 313 -16.68 -5.81 -13.91
N SER A 314 -16.02 -6.09 -12.77
CA SER A 314 -16.41 -7.20 -11.90
C SER A 314 -17.83 -6.96 -11.36
N THR A 315 -18.74 -7.86 -11.70
CA THR A 315 -20.09 -7.94 -11.12
C THR A 315 -20.12 -8.80 -9.86
N ASP A 316 -18.96 -9.30 -9.43
CA ASP A 316 -18.85 -10.19 -8.29
C ASP A 316 -19.21 -9.45 -7.00
N GLY A 317 -19.98 -10.11 -6.15
CA GLY A 317 -20.33 -9.62 -4.83
C GLY A 317 -19.10 -9.30 -3.99
N ARG A 318 -19.28 -8.47 -2.97
CA ARG A 318 -18.19 -8.14 -2.03
C ARG A 318 -17.77 -9.37 -1.25
N THR A 319 -16.47 -9.63 -1.21
CA THR A 319 -15.86 -10.56 -0.27
C THR A 319 -15.12 -9.75 0.78
N VAL A 320 -15.50 -9.92 2.05
CA VAL A 320 -14.94 -9.22 3.21
C VAL A 320 -13.60 -9.84 3.59
N MET A 321 -12.63 -9.03 4.00
CA MET A 321 -11.41 -9.53 4.64
C MET A 321 -11.59 -9.56 6.15
N ASP A 322 -11.34 -10.71 6.78
CA ASP A 322 -11.35 -10.85 8.23
C ASP A 322 -10.12 -10.17 8.83
N MET A 323 -10.35 -9.20 9.70
CA MET A 323 -9.29 -8.38 10.31
C MET A 323 -8.91 -8.85 11.72
N THR A 324 -9.58 -9.88 12.24
CA THR A 324 -9.44 -10.35 13.64
C THR A 324 -7.98 -10.61 14.04
N LYS A 325 -7.14 -11.06 13.09
CA LYS A 325 -5.75 -11.41 13.38
C LYS A 325 -4.89 -10.17 13.66
N ILE A 326 -5.01 -9.11 12.87
CA ILE A 326 -4.25 -7.87 13.10
C ILE A 326 -4.83 -7.09 14.29
N GLU A 327 -6.14 -7.13 14.52
CA GLU A 327 -6.80 -6.49 15.65
C GLU A 327 -6.32 -7.09 17.00
N LYS A 328 -5.98 -8.38 17.04
CA LYS A 328 -5.36 -9.00 18.22
C LYS A 328 -3.96 -8.43 18.54
N LEU A 329 -3.28 -7.82 17.57
CA LEU A 329 -2.03 -7.09 17.80
C LEU A 329 -2.27 -5.65 18.34
N GLY A 330 -3.54 -5.25 18.51
CA GLY A 330 -3.96 -3.95 19.01
C GLY A 330 -4.32 -2.93 17.93
N TRP A 331 -4.13 -3.26 16.64
CA TRP A 331 -4.43 -2.32 15.56
C TRP A 331 -5.91 -1.93 15.52
N GLN A 332 -6.14 -0.65 15.24
CA GLN A 332 -7.48 -0.06 15.16
C GLN A 332 -7.58 0.85 13.93
N ARG A 333 -8.73 0.82 13.28
CA ARG A 333 -9.12 1.80 12.26
C ARG A 333 -9.68 3.04 12.96
N VAL A 334 -9.20 4.20 12.57
CA VAL A 334 -9.62 5.47 13.23
C VAL A 334 -10.12 6.52 12.25
N VAL A 335 -9.85 6.35 10.95
CA VAL A 335 -10.24 7.33 9.93
C VAL A 335 -11.51 6.88 9.23
N THR A 336 -12.60 7.67 9.35
CA THR A 336 -13.85 7.45 8.62
C THR A 336 -13.66 7.71 7.12
N LEU A 337 -14.51 7.13 6.28
CA LEU A 337 -14.46 7.34 4.83
C LEU A 337 -14.58 8.85 4.48
N ASP A 338 -15.51 9.57 5.09
CA ASP A 338 -15.71 10.99 4.86
C ASP A 338 -14.47 11.83 5.18
N SER A 339 -13.86 11.60 6.35
CA SER A 339 -12.64 12.28 6.76
C SER A 339 -11.48 11.97 5.83
N GLY A 340 -11.30 10.70 5.46
CA GLY A 340 -10.22 10.27 4.57
C GLY A 340 -10.37 10.83 3.16
N LEU A 341 -11.59 10.87 2.60
CA LEU A 341 -11.86 11.47 1.29
C LEU A 341 -11.53 12.97 1.31
N LYS A 342 -12.00 13.71 2.31
CA LYS A 342 -11.73 15.14 2.46
C LYS A 342 -10.23 15.41 2.56
N LYS A 343 -9.53 14.75 3.46
CA LYS A 343 -8.07 14.86 3.61
C LYS A 343 -7.34 14.52 2.31
N THR A 344 -7.77 13.48 1.59
CA THR A 344 -7.16 13.11 0.31
C THR A 344 -7.25 14.26 -0.69
N ILE A 345 -8.43 14.83 -0.88
CA ILE A 345 -8.65 15.93 -1.84
C ILE A 345 -7.86 17.17 -1.42
N GLU A 346 -7.97 17.59 -0.15
CA GLU A 346 -7.24 18.74 0.39
C GLU A 346 -5.72 18.62 0.21
N SER A 347 -5.18 17.39 0.21
CA SER A 347 -3.73 17.17 0.00
C SER A 347 -3.23 17.51 -1.40
N PHE A 348 -4.12 17.58 -2.38
CA PHE A 348 -3.81 17.97 -3.76
C PHE A 348 -3.96 19.49 -4.01
N GLU A 349 -4.63 20.21 -3.11
CA GLU A 349 -4.92 21.64 -3.23
C GLU A 349 -3.83 22.53 -2.57
N GLN A 350 -2.78 21.89 -2.02
CA GLN A 350 -1.67 22.57 -1.30
C GLN A 350 -0.38 22.58 -2.12
#